data_81972cfa65908dd0e2fdd53bad5ecdc2
#
_entry.id   81972cfa65908dd0e2fdd53bad5ecdc2
#
_cell.length_a   1.000
_cell.length_b   1.000
_cell.length_c   1.000
_cell.angle_alpha   90.00
_cell.angle_beta   90.00
_cell.angle_gamma   90.00
#
_symmetry.space_group_name_H-M   'P 1'
#
loop_
_entity.id
_entity.type
_entity.pdbx_description
1 polymer ?
#
loop_
_entity_poly.entity_id
_entity_poly.type
_entity_poly.pdbx_seq_one_letter_code
_entity_poly.pdbx_strand_id
1 'polypeptide(L)'
;MANRGAALVTGGARRIGRVLAVVAAEAGFDVAIHVRTVDDEAEAAAGEVRAQGRKATILTCDLRKESASVALVGEAEAELGPVTLLVNSASVFEQDQFSDMNRASWDLHMETNLRAPLVLAQAFARRLPADREGLIVNVLDQRVLRPGADFFSYTLSKTALWDATRMLAQALAPRIRVNGIGPGPTLQSIHQDPADFAAEVATTLLKRPSAPEQMGAALRYLIDAEAVTGQMIAVDSGQHLS
;
A
#
# COMPACT_ATOMS: atom_id res chain seq x y z
N MET A 1 0.27 23.39 -7.48
CA MET A 1 0.50 22.35 -8.51
C MET A 1 -0.80 22.08 -9.24
N ALA A 2 -0.75 21.65 -10.52
CA ALA A 2 -1.94 21.20 -11.25
C ALA A 2 -2.59 20.00 -10.54
N ASN A 3 -3.92 19.90 -10.61
CA ASN A 3 -4.64 18.76 -10.06
C ASN A 3 -4.41 17.51 -10.95
N ARG A 4 -3.83 16.45 -10.37
CA ARG A 4 -3.54 15.18 -11.06
C ARG A 4 -4.73 14.21 -11.02
N GLY A 5 -5.84 14.56 -10.36
CA GLY A 5 -6.97 13.68 -10.07
C GLY A 5 -7.02 13.30 -8.59
N ALA A 6 -7.73 12.22 -8.27
CA ALA A 6 -7.79 11.70 -6.91
C ALA A 6 -6.86 10.50 -6.71
N ALA A 7 -6.37 10.34 -5.49
CA ALA A 7 -5.68 9.16 -5.00
C ALA A 7 -6.57 8.42 -4.00
N LEU A 8 -6.68 7.10 -4.11
CA LEU A 8 -7.24 6.24 -3.08
C LEU A 8 -6.10 5.52 -2.35
N VAL A 9 -5.96 5.76 -1.04
CA VAL A 9 -4.92 5.13 -0.21
C VAL A 9 -5.58 4.24 0.83
N THR A 10 -5.43 2.92 0.69
CA THR A 10 -5.98 1.99 1.67
C THR A 10 -5.10 1.91 2.91
N GLY A 11 -5.71 1.87 4.12
CA GLY A 11 -4.96 1.94 5.37
C GLY A 11 -4.23 3.27 5.54
N GLY A 12 -4.75 4.36 4.97
CA GLY A 12 -4.08 5.66 4.83
C GLY A 12 -4.04 6.53 6.09
N ALA A 13 -4.56 6.06 7.23
CA ALA A 13 -4.59 6.87 8.46
C ALA A 13 -3.35 6.75 9.33
N ARG A 14 -2.55 5.69 9.17
CA ARG A 14 -1.50 5.32 10.13
C ARG A 14 -0.21 4.90 9.43
N ARG A 15 0.91 5.04 10.18
CA ARG A 15 2.20 4.46 9.81
C ARG A 15 2.59 4.81 8.34
N ILE A 16 2.99 3.80 7.55
CA ILE A 16 3.37 3.97 6.14
C ILE A 16 2.23 4.59 5.32
N GLY A 17 0.99 4.10 5.49
CA GLY A 17 -0.16 4.57 4.72
C GLY A 17 -0.41 6.06 4.88
N ARG A 18 -0.26 6.61 6.10
CA ARG A 18 -0.39 8.06 6.38
C ARG A 18 0.65 8.88 5.61
N VAL A 19 1.90 8.45 5.63
CA VAL A 19 2.96 9.13 4.87
C VAL A 19 2.67 9.08 3.36
N LEU A 20 2.21 7.93 2.85
CA LEU A 20 1.87 7.80 1.43
C LEU A 20 0.67 8.69 1.04
N ALA A 21 -0.32 8.87 1.93
CA ALA A 21 -1.46 9.76 1.71
C ALA A 21 -0.99 11.24 1.63
N VAL A 22 -0.12 11.67 2.54
CA VAL A 22 0.45 13.02 2.54
C VAL A 22 1.30 13.26 1.29
N VAL A 23 2.16 12.32 0.92
CA VAL A 23 3.01 12.42 -0.29
C VAL A 23 2.17 12.46 -1.57
N ALA A 24 1.06 11.73 -1.64
CA ALA A 24 0.12 11.83 -2.75
C ALA A 24 -0.48 13.26 -2.83
N ALA A 25 -0.85 13.86 -1.70
CA ALA A 25 -1.32 15.24 -1.64
C ALA A 25 -0.27 16.25 -2.10
N GLU A 26 0.98 16.14 -1.61
CA GLU A 26 2.12 16.92 -2.07
C GLU A 26 2.40 16.77 -3.57
N ALA A 27 2.12 15.59 -4.12
CA ALA A 27 2.22 15.32 -5.55
C ALA A 27 1.10 15.94 -6.39
N GLY A 28 0.06 16.51 -5.76
CA GLY A 28 -1.03 17.20 -6.42
C GLY A 28 -2.33 16.42 -6.55
N PHE A 29 -2.49 15.30 -5.84
CA PHE A 29 -3.74 14.53 -5.81
C PHE A 29 -4.66 15.00 -4.67
N ASP A 30 -5.96 14.98 -4.89
CA ASP A 30 -6.95 14.96 -3.82
C ASP A 30 -7.00 13.53 -3.26
N VAL A 31 -7.15 13.33 -1.93
CA VAL A 31 -6.89 12.02 -1.33
C VAL A 31 -8.10 11.44 -0.63
N ALA A 32 -8.54 10.28 -1.06
CA ALA A 32 -9.46 9.41 -0.32
C ALA A 32 -8.63 8.49 0.60
N ILE A 33 -8.80 8.66 1.90
CA ILE A 33 -8.14 7.86 2.94
C ILE A 33 -9.10 6.75 3.34
N HIS A 34 -8.78 5.50 3.00
CA HIS A 34 -9.56 4.38 3.46
C HIS A 34 -9.06 3.89 4.82
N VAL A 35 -10.00 3.63 5.72
CA VAL A 35 -9.81 3.02 7.04
C VAL A 35 -10.88 1.96 7.30
N ARG A 36 -10.65 1.05 8.23
CA ARG A 36 -11.70 0.11 8.66
C ARG A 36 -12.75 0.79 9.55
N THR A 37 -12.30 1.72 10.40
CA THR A 37 -13.13 2.48 11.32
C THR A 37 -12.56 3.89 11.45
N VAL A 38 -13.40 4.91 11.48
CA VAL A 38 -12.97 6.30 11.71
C VAL A 38 -12.52 6.46 13.16
N ASP A 39 -11.40 7.13 13.35
CA ASP A 39 -10.83 7.53 14.63
C ASP A 39 -10.07 8.85 14.50
N ASP A 40 -9.50 9.34 15.60
CA ASP A 40 -8.74 10.60 15.63
C ASP A 40 -7.51 10.58 14.70
N GLU A 41 -6.92 9.41 14.47
CA GLU A 41 -5.77 9.29 13.56
C GLU A 41 -6.21 9.44 12.10
N ALA A 42 -7.41 8.96 11.73
CA ALA A 42 -7.96 9.16 10.39
C ALA A 42 -8.26 10.65 10.13
N GLU A 43 -8.83 11.36 11.10
CA GLU A 43 -9.07 12.80 11.00
C GLU A 43 -7.75 13.59 10.97
N ALA A 44 -6.75 13.21 11.76
CA ALA A 44 -5.44 13.82 11.74
C ALA A 44 -4.76 13.65 10.36
N ALA A 45 -4.80 12.45 9.78
CA ALA A 45 -4.26 12.20 8.44
C ALA A 45 -4.99 13.02 7.36
N ALA A 46 -6.32 13.13 7.44
CA ALA A 46 -7.09 13.99 6.55
C ALA A 46 -6.73 15.47 6.73
N GLY A 47 -6.48 15.91 7.96
CA GLY A 47 -5.99 17.25 8.28
C GLY A 47 -4.63 17.55 7.63
N GLU A 48 -3.70 16.58 7.68
CA GLU A 48 -2.38 16.73 7.03
C GLU A 48 -2.48 16.84 5.51
N VAL A 49 -3.35 16.04 4.88
CA VAL A 49 -3.64 16.14 3.44
C VAL A 49 -4.20 17.54 3.10
N ARG A 50 -5.16 18.03 3.90
CA ARG A 50 -5.74 19.37 3.71
C ARG A 50 -4.71 20.47 3.90
N ALA A 51 -3.74 20.31 4.78
CA ALA A 51 -2.63 21.24 4.99
C ALA A 51 -1.73 21.38 3.74
N GLN A 52 -1.72 20.38 2.85
CA GLN A 52 -1.05 20.46 1.55
C GLN A 52 -1.89 21.21 0.49
N GLY A 53 -3.02 21.80 0.87
CA GLY A 53 -3.92 22.51 -0.04
C GLY A 53 -4.76 21.57 -0.94
N ARG A 54 -4.94 20.30 -0.54
CA ARG A 54 -5.70 19.30 -1.27
C ARG A 54 -6.98 18.91 -0.52
N LYS A 55 -7.97 18.37 -1.26
CA LYS A 55 -9.16 17.80 -0.62
C LYS A 55 -8.82 16.46 0.00
N ALA A 56 -9.47 16.17 1.14
CA ALA A 56 -9.39 14.86 1.80
C ALA A 56 -10.77 14.37 2.18
N THR A 57 -11.08 13.11 1.88
CA THR A 57 -12.25 12.38 2.37
C THR A 57 -11.81 11.10 3.07
N ILE A 58 -12.57 10.68 4.09
CA ILE A 58 -12.33 9.41 4.81
C ILE A 58 -13.43 8.44 4.38
N LEU A 59 -13.03 7.29 3.88
CA LEU A 59 -13.92 6.23 3.45
C LEU A 59 -13.73 5.00 4.33
N THR A 60 -14.83 4.31 4.67
CA THR A 60 -14.78 3.18 5.60
C THR A 60 -15.31 1.91 4.98
N CYS A 61 -14.54 0.85 5.03
CA CYS A 61 -15.04 -0.50 4.77
C CYS A 61 -14.14 -1.58 5.39
N ASP A 62 -14.66 -2.80 5.49
CA ASP A 62 -13.83 -3.99 5.71
C ASP A 62 -13.42 -4.54 4.35
N LEU A 63 -12.15 -4.43 3.99
CA LEU A 63 -11.62 -4.87 2.71
C LEU A 63 -11.80 -6.37 2.44
N ARG A 64 -12.04 -7.18 3.46
CA ARG A 64 -12.37 -8.61 3.31
C ARG A 64 -13.78 -8.83 2.72
N LYS A 65 -14.61 -7.79 2.72
CA LYS A 65 -15.94 -7.80 2.07
C LYS A 65 -15.78 -7.31 0.64
N GLU A 66 -15.75 -8.24 -0.31
CA GLU A 66 -15.47 -7.91 -1.72
C GLU A 66 -16.40 -6.83 -2.29
N SER A 67 -17.71 -6.89 -2.00
CA SER A 67 -18.66 -5.88 -2.47
C SER A 67 -18.33 -4.47 -1.97
N ALA A 68 -17.83 -4.33 -0.73
CA ALA A 68 -17.41 -3.06 -0.17
C ALA A 68 -16.11 -2.57 -0.83
N SER A 69 -15.15 -3.46 -1.08
CA SER A 69 -13.92 -3.13 -1.80
C SER A 69 -14.21 -2.68 -3.25
N VAL A 70 -15.17 -3.31 -3.94
CA VAL A 70 -15.59 -2.90 -5.28
C VAL A 70 -16.21 -1.50 -5.28
N ALA A 71 -17.01 -1.16 -4.27
CA ALA A 71 -17.68 0.13 -4.15
C ALA A 71 -16.70 1.29 -3.87
N LEU A 72 -15.63 1.00 -3.11
CA LEU A 72 -14.73 2.00 -2.55
C LEU A 72 -14.12 2.97 -3.57
N VAL A 73 -13.74 2.48 -4.76
CA VAL A 73 -13.19 3.33 -5.83
C VAL A 73 -14.26 4.30 -6.34
N GLY A 74 -15.52 3.83 -6.48
CA GLY A 74 -16.65 4.66 -6.91
C GLY A 74 -17.04 5.71 -5.88
N GLU A 75 -16.94 5.37 -4.60
CA GLU A 75 -17.16 6.32 -3.50
C GLU A 75 -16.10 7.41 -3.49
N ALA A 76 -14.81 7.05 -3.66
CA ALA A 76 -13.73 8.02 -3.79
C ALA A 76 -13.93 8.95 -5.00
N GLU A 77 -14.35 8.38 -6.14
CA GLU A 77 -14.63 9.14 -7.36
C GLU A 77 -15.81 10.13 -7.18
N ALA A 78 -16.86 9.72 -6.47
CA ALA A 78 -18.01 10.57 -6.21
C ALA A 78 -17.64 11.81 -5.37
N GLU A 79 -16.72 11.67 -4.42
CA GLU A 79 -16.29 12.75 -3.53
C GLU A 79 -15.22 13.66 -4.13
N LEU A 80 -14.28 13.09 -4.89
CA LEU A 80 -13.06 13.79 -5.28
C LEU A 80 -12.83 13.88 -6.80
N GLY A 81 -13.68 13.22 -7.59
CA GLY A 81 -13.49 13.08 -9.03
C GLY A 81 -12.62 11.88 -9.41
N PRO A 82 -12.22 11.76 -10.68
CA PRO A 82 -11.56 10.56 -11.20
C PRO A 82 -10.35 10.13 -10.38
N VAL A 83 -10.35 8.86 -9.93
CA VAL A 83 -9.22 8.26 -9.22
C VAL A 83 -8.17 7.83 -10.25
N THR A 84 -6.99 8.44 -10.19
CA THR A 84 -5.86 8.19 -11.10
C THR A 84 -4.65 7.58 -10.39
N LEU A 85 -4.67 7.52 -9.05
CA LEU A 85 -3.68 6.84 -8.23
C LEU A 85 -4.37 5.91 -7.23
N LEU A 86 -4.01 4.63 -7.24
CA LEU A 86 -4.42 3.66 -6.23
C LEU A 86 -3.19 3.19 -5.46
N VAL A 87 -3.18 3.38 -4.13
CA VAL A 87 -2.13 2.90 -3.24
C VAL A 87 -2.73 1.83 -2.31
N ASN A 88 -2.39 0.57 -2.56
CA ASN A 88 -2.77 -0.56 -1.72
C ASN A 88 -1.78 -0.68 -0.56
N SER A 89 -2.06 0.02 0.56
CA SER A 89 -1.21 0.03 1.76
C SER A 89 -1.83 -0.70 2.96
N ALA A 90 -3.14 -0.96 2.95
CA ALA A 90 -3.75 -1.76 4.01
C ALA A 90 -3.14 -3.17 4.04
N SER A 91 -2.80 -3.64 5.22
CA SER A 91 -2.19 -4.95 5.42
C SER A 91 -2.51 -5.48 6.81
N VAL A 92 -2.60 -6.78 6.92
CA VAL A 92 -2.57 -7.52 8.18
C VAL A 92 -1.24 -8.25 8.26
N PHE A 93 -0.64 -8.24 9.44
CA PHE A 93 0.66 -8.88 9.73
C PHE A 93 0.55 -9.61 11.06
N GLU A 94 0.07 -10.84 11.01
CA GLU A 94 -0.10 -11.72 12.16
C GLU A 94 0.88 -12.89 12.04
N GLN A 95 1.37 -13.36 13.17
CA GLN A 95 2.33 -14.44 13.18
C GLN A 95 1.61 -15.79 13.01
N ASP A 96 2.08 -16.58 12.06
CA ASP A 96 1.78 -18.01 11.93
C ASP A 96 2.99 -18.76 11.34
N GLN A 97 2.99 -20.07 11.52
CA GLN A 97 3.97 -20.98 10.94
C GLN A 97 3.24 -22.08 10.16
N PHE A 98 3.98 -22.82 9.35
CA PHE A 98 3.41 -23.94 8.61
C PHE A 98 2.70 -24.95 9.54
N SER A 99 3.19 -25.17 10.76
CA SER A 99 2.66 -26.13 11.73
C SER A 99 1.35 -25.69 12.40
N ASP A 100 1.06 -24.39 12.49
CA ASP A 100 -0.09 -23.84 13.22
C ASP A 100 -1.02 -22.97 12.36
N MET A 101 -0.63 -22.72 11.12
CA MET A 101 -1.47 -22.02 10.15
C MET A 101 -2.83 -22.71 10.02
N ASN A 102 -3.89 -21.93 10.17
CA ASN A 102 -5.25 -22.43 10.09
C ASN A 102 -6.09 -21.59 9.11
N ARG A 103 -7.33 -22.00 8.89
CA ARG A 103 -8.22 -21.32 7.94
C ARG A 103 -8.41 -19.84 8.26
N ALA A 104 -8.49 -19.47 9.54
CA ALA A 104 -8.72 -18.09 9.95
C ALA A 104 -7.50 -17.19 9.66
N SER A 105 -6.27 -17.65 10.01
CA SER A 105 -5.04 -16.89 9.70
C SER A 105 -4.80 -16.78 8.20
N TRP A 106 -5.05 -17.90 7.47
CA TRP A 106 -4.98 -17.93 6.01
C TRP A 106 -5.94 -16.94 5.35
N ASP A 107 -7.23 -17.01 5.66
CA ASP A 107 -8.23 -16.12 5.07
C ASP A 107 -7.96 -14.65 5.42
N LEU A 108 -7.54 -14.38 6.66
CA LEU A 108 -7.22 -13.03 7.10
C LEU A 108 -6.13 -12.38 6.22
N HIS A 109 -5.03 -13.10 5.96
CA HIS A 109 -3.94 -12.60 5.11
C HIS A 109 -4.33 -12.58 3.63
N MET A 110 -4.91 -13.65 3.12
CA MET A 110 -5.23 -13.74 1.68
C MET A 110 -6.31 -12.75 1.27
N GLU A 111 -7.37 -12.58 2.07
CA GLU A 111 -8.43 -11.63 1.75
C GLU A 111 -7.96 -10.18 1.84
N THR A 112 -7.19 -9.83 2.90
CA THR A 112 -6.77 -8.45 3.12
C THR A 112 -5.59 -8.05 2.23
N ASN A 113 -4.55 -8.89 2.18
CA ASN A 113 -3.27 -8.51 1.57
C ASN A 113 -3.19 -8.83 0.07
N LEU A 114 -4.02 -9.74 -0.43
CA LEU A 114 -3.99 -10.18 -1.83
C LEU A 114 -5.32 -9.90 -2.55
N ARG A 115 -6.44 -10.49 -2.06
CA ARG A 115 -7.72 -10.40 -2.76
C ARG A 115 -8.22 -8.97 -2.89
N ALA A 116 -8.21 -8.20 -1.79
CA ALA A 116 -8.66 -6.82 -1.80
C ALA A 116 -7.87 -5.92 -2.75
N PRO A 117 -6.52 -5.90 -2.78
CA PRO A 117 -5.74 -5.20 -3.79
C PRO A 117 -6.12 -5.53 -5.23
N LEU A 118 -6.40 -6.81 -5.53
CA LEU A 118 -6.80 -7.24 -6.88
C LEU A 118 -8.20 -6.74 -7.24
N VAL A 119 -9.14 -6.80 -6.31
CA VAL A 119 -10.51 -6.28 -6.51
C VAL A 119 -10.49 -4.76 -6.72
N LEU A 120 -9.71 -4.05 -5.91
CA LEU A 120 -9.53 -2.61 -6.06
C LEU A 120 -8.86 -2.24 -7.40
N ALA A 121 -7.85 -3.00 -7.82
CA ALA A 121 -7.21 -2.81 -9.13
C ALA A 121 -8.19 -3.02 -10.29
N GLN A 122 -9.08 -4.02 -10.21
CA GLN A 122 -10.13 -4.24 -11.20
C GLN A 122 -11.14 -3.09 -11.23
N ALA A 123 -11.60 -2.63 -10.06
CA ALA A 123 -12.53 -1.51 -9.96
C ALA A 123 -11.90 -0.23 -10.49
N PHE A 124 -10.65 0.05 -10.13
CA PHE A 124 -9.86 1.17 -10.62
C PHE A 124 -9.73 1.16 -12.15
N ALA A 125 -9.30 0.03 -12.72
CA ALA A 125 -9.10 -0.09 -14.17
C ALA A 125 -10.39 0.10 -14.98
N ARG A 126 -11.53 -0.36 -14.46
CA ARG A 126 -12.85 -0.20 -15.10
C ARG A 126 -13.36 1.23 -15.06
N ARG A 127 -13.00 2.00 -14.02
CA ARG A 127 -13.50 3.35 -13.79
C ARG A 127 -12.56 4.44 -14.31
N LEU A 128 -11.29 4.12 -14.58
CA LEU A 128 -10.34 5.10 -15.08
C LEU A 128 -10.83 5.65 -16.44
N PRO A 129 -11.06 6.97 -16.56
CA PRO A 129 -11.53 7.58 -17.81
C PRO A 129 -10.59 7.25 -18.98
N ALA A 130 -11.16 7.14 -20.20
CA ALA A 130 -10.42 6.70 -21.37
C ALA A 130 -9.27 7.64 -21.79
N ASP A 131 -9.38 8.91 -21.44
CA ASP A 131 -8.41 9.98 -21.69
C ASP A 131 -7.40 10.19 -20.54
N ARG A 132 -7.41 9.31 -19.52
CA ARG A 132 -6.51 9.39 -18.37
C ARG A 132 -5.59 8.18 -18.29
N GLU A 133 -4.40 8.43 -17.77
CA GLU A 133 -3.47 7.40 -17.34
C GLU A 133 -3.57 7.20 -15.82
N GLY A 134 -3.24 6.00 -15.38
CA GLY A 134 -3.32 5.62 -13.96
C GLY A 134 -2.05 4.98 -13.44
N LEU A 135 -1.91 5.03 -12.11
CA LEU A 135 -0.85 4.35 -11.39
C LEU A 135 -1.44 3.54 -10.23
N ILE A 136 -1.03 2.27 -10.14
CA ILE A 136 -1.29 1.43 -8.97
C ILE A 136 0.04 1.17 -8.27
N VAL A 137 0.10 1.40 -6.97
CA VAL A 137 1.25 1.07 -6.13
C VAL A 137 0.83 0.12 -5.02
N ASN A 138 1.41 -1.07 -5.00
CA ASN A 138 1.19 -2.07 -3.96
C ASN A 138 2.29 -1.98 -2.91
N VAL A 139 1.92 -1.79 -1.64
CA VAL A 139 2.87 -1.92 -0.53
C VAL A 139 3.06 -3.41 -0.25
N LEU A 140 4.21 -3.89 -0.65
CA LEU A 140 4.67 -5.27 -0.54
C LEU A 140 5.42 -5.48 0.79
N ASP A 141 6.47 -6.26 0.74
CA ASP A 141 7.43 -6.49 1.83
C ASP A 141 8.76 -6.94 1.21
N GLN A 142 9.89 -6.64 1.82
CA GLN A 142 11.18 -7.15 1.38
C GLN A 142 11.26 -8.69 1.41
N ARG A 143 10.45 -9.34 2.27
CA ARG A 143 10.34 -10.80 2.36
C ARG A 143 10.01 -11.48 1.03
N VAL A 144 9.38 -10.79 0.08
CA VAL A 144 9.11 -11.35 -1.26
C VAL A 144 10.37 -11.65 -2.05
N LEU A 145 11.51 -11.02 -1.71
CA LEU A 145 12.82 -11.27 -2.31
C LEU A 145 13.59 -12.36 -1.55
N ARG A 146 13.31 -12.53 -0.24
CA ARG A 146 13.96 -13.50 0.62
C ARG A 146 12.93 -14.08 1.61
N PRO A 147 12.06 -14.98 1.16
CA PRO A 147 11.02 -15.55 2.01
C PRO A 147 11.62 -16.39 3.14
N GLY A 148 11.16 -16.16 4.37
CA GLY A 148 11.46 -16.95 5.55
C GLY A 148 10.36 -17.94 5.86
N ALA A 149 10.58 -18.79 6.88
CA ALA A 149 9.60 -19.78 7.33
C ALA A 149 8.58 -19.24 8.34
N ASP A 150 8.86 -18.07 8.93
CA ASP A 150 8.01 -17.34 9.86
C ASP A 150 7.02 -16.43 9.10
N PHE A 151 5.91 -16.08 9.75
CA PHE A 151 4.82 -15.31 9.11
C PHE A 151 4.39 -15.94 7.80
N PHE A 152 4.07 -17.24 7.85
CA PHE A 152 4.01 -18.09 6.66
C PHE A 152 2.91 -17.61 5.67
N SER A 153 1.67 -17.51 6.13
CA SER A 153 0.57 -17.09 5.24
C SER A 153 0.65 -15.61 4.84
N TYR A 154 1.19 -14.75 5.72
CA TYR A 154 1.51 -13.37 5.37
C TYR A 154 2.51 -13.31 4.21
N THR A 155 3.65 -14.00 4.34
CA THR A 155 4.71 -14.03 3.32
C THR A 155 4.17 -14.54 1.98
N LEU A 156 3.35 -15.61 2.00
CA LEU A 156 2.69 -16.10 0.80
C LEU A 156 1.77 -15.05 0.16
N SER A 157 0.96 -14.34 0.97
CA SER A 157 0.07 -13.31 0.47
C SER A 157 0.83 -12.15 -0.22
N LYS A 158 1.95 -11.72 0.37
CA LYS A 158 2.80 -10.66 -0.20
C LYS A 158 3.57 -11.12 -1.44
N THR A 159 4.06 -12.36 -1.45
CA THR A 159 4.72 -12.95 -2.64
C THR A 159 3.74 -13.07 -3.81
N ALA A 160 2.53 -13.54 -3.55
CA ALA A 160 1.49 -13.59 -4.57
C ALA A 160 1.10 -12.18 -5.07
N LEU A 161 1.04 -11.18 -4.19
CA LEU A 161 0.79 -9.79 -4.60
C LEU A 161 1.94 -9.21 -5.43
N TRP A 162 3.19 -9.63 -5.17
CA TRP A 162 4.34 -9.25 -5.99
C TRP A 162 4.23 -9.84 -7.40
N ASP A 163 3.91 -11.12 -7.53
CA ASP A 163 3.67 -11.73 -8.84
C ASP A 163 2.49 -11.07 -9.55
N ALA A 164 1.40 -10.83 -8.83
CA ALA A 164 0.23 -10.11 -9.34
C ALA A 164 0.57 -8.69 -9.81
N THR A 165 1.47 -7.97 -9.14
CA THR A 165 1.96 -6.64 -9.55
C THR A 165 2.55 -6.68 -10.96
N ARG A 166 3.39 -7.67 -11.26
CA ARG A 166 3.99 -7.86 -12.59
C ARG A 166 2.97 -8.27 -13.64
N MET A 167 2.03 -9.15 -13.28
CA MET A 167 0.95 -9.59 -14.16
C MET A 167 0.00 -8.44 -14.49
N LEU A 168 -0.36 -7.61 -13.50
CA LEU A 168 -1.21 -6.44 -13.69
C LEU A 168 -0.51 -5.38 -14.54
N ALA A 169 0.80 -5.18 -14.39
CA ALA A 169 1.57 -4.28 -15.24
C ALA A 169 1.48 -4.66 -16.73
N GLN A 170 1.51 -5.96 -17.03
CA GLN A 170 1.33 -6.47 -18.39
C GLN A 170 -0.12 -6.31 -18.89
N ALA A 171 -1.09 -6.66 -18.04
CA ALA A 171 -2.50 -6.69 -18.42
C ALA A 171 -3.13 -5.29 -18.59
N LEU A 172 -2.60 -4.29 -17.88
CA LEU A 172 -3.20 -2.94 -17.83
C LEU A 172 -2.42 -1.89 -18.65
N ALA A 173 -1.26 -2.27 -19.19
CA ALA A 173 -0.52 -1.41 -20.12
C ALA A 173 -1.32 -1.16 -21.41
N PRO A 174 -1.13 -0.01 -22.11
CA PRO A 174 -0.21 1.08 -21.74
C PRO A 174 -0.82 2.11 -20.76
N ARG A 175 -2.10 2.01 -20.43
CA ARG A 175 -2.85 3.07 -19.73
C ARG A 175 -2.59 3.11 -18.22
N ILE A 176 -2.26 2.00 -17.61
CA ILE A 176 -2.07 1.93 -16.17
C ILE A 176 -0.72 1.28 -15.87
N ARG A 177 0.14 1.99 -15.17
CA ARG A 177 1.36 1.46 -14.61
C ARG A 177 1.08 0.79 -13.26
N VAL A 178 1.73 -0.32 -12.98
CA VAL A 178 1.58 -1.04 -11.71
C VAL A 178 2.95 -1.34 -11.13
N ASN A 179 3.24 -0.84 -9.94
CA ASN A 179 4.52 -1.02 -9.27
C ASN A 179 4.34 -1.38 -7.79
N GLY A 180 5.42 -1.69 -7.12
CA GLY A 180 5.46 -2.02 -5.71
C GLY A 180 6.49 -1.23 -4.92
N ILE A 181 6.25 -1.09 -3.62
CA ILE A 181 7.23 -0.66 -2.63
C ILE A 181 7.38 -1.81 -1.64
N GLY A 182 8.61 -2.25 -1.41
CA GLY A 182 8.93 -3.34 -0.47
C GLY A 182 9.64 -2.80 0.78
N PRO A 183 8.90 -2.49 1.86
CA PRO A 183 9.48 -2.05 3.11
C PRO A 183 10.31 -3.15 3.78
N GLY A 184 11.36 -2.74 4.50
CA GLY A 184 12.04 -3.50 5.54
C GLY A 184 11.59 -3.07 6.95
N PRO A 185 12.47 -3.15 7.97
CA PRO A 185 12.16 -2.76 9.33
C PRO A 185 11.92 -1.24 9.40
N THR A 186 10.65 -0.85 9.36
CA THR A 186 10.24 0.56 9.23
C THR A 186 9.87 1.17 10.58
N LEU A 187 8.92 0.56 11.26
CA LEU A 187 8.42 0.96 12.57
C LEU A 187 8.21 -0.29 13.41
N GLN A 188 8.57 -0.22 14.67
CA GLN A 188 8.27 -1.28 15.62
C GLN A 188 6.79 -1.69 15.53
N SER A 189 6.52 -3.00 15.43
CA SER A 189 5.16 -3.52 15.54
C SER A 189 4.64 -3.35 16.96
N ILE A 190 3.33 -3.23 17.12
CA ILE A 190 2.67 -3.16 18.43
C ILE A 190 2.89 -4.44 19.27
N HIS A 191 3.26 -5.53 18.65
CA HIS A 191 3.54 -6.84 19.26
C HIS A 191 5.03 -7.15 19.36
N GLN A 192 5.92 -6.25 18.93
CA GLN A 192 7.37 -6.46 18.90
C GLN A 192 8.03 -5.75 20.07
N ASP A 193 8.94 -6.44 20.75
CA ASP A 193 9.79 -5.81 21.77
C ASP A 193 10.75 -4.79 21.12
N PRO A 194 11.03 -3.64 21.75
CA PRO A 194 12.03 -2.69 21.25
C PRO A 194 13.40 -3.29 20.97
N ALA A 195 13.83 -4.26 21.81
CA ALA A 195 15.11 -4.94 21.62
C ALA A 195 15.11 -5.83 20.37
N ASP A 196 14.00 -6.51 20.08
CA ASP A 196 13.84 -7.33 18.87
C ASP A 196 13.86 -6.47 17.61
N PHE A 197 13.18 -5.31 17.64
CA PHE A 197 13.24 -4.37 16.53
C PHE A 197 14.66 -3.83 16.30
N ALA A 198 15.36 -3.47 17.38
CA ALA A 198 16.76 -3.02 17.28
C ALA A 198 17.69 -4.12 16.75
N ALA A 199 17.47 -5.39 17.17
CA ALA A 199 18.20 -6.54 16.66
C ALA A 199 17.91 -6.76 15.16
N GLU A 200 16.66 -6.65 14.73
CA GLU A 200 16.28 -6.73 13.32
C GLU A 200 16.98 -5.63 12.49
N VAL A 201 16.93 -4.39 12.94
CA VAL A 201 17.64 -3.27 12.28
C VAL A 201 19.14 -3.55 12.20
N ALA A 202 19.75 -4.13 13.24
CA ALA A 202 21.17 -4.47 13.24
C ALA A 202 21.54 -5.57 12.23
N THR A 203 20.59 -6.35 11.71
CA THR A 203 20.85 -7.32 10.63
C THR A 203 20.92 -6.67 9.25
N THR A 204 20.31 -5.49 9.04
CA THR A 204 20.33 -4.80 7.75
C THR A 204 21.74 -4.37 7.36
N LEU A 205 22.02 -4.27 6.04
CA LEU A 205 23.36 -3.85 5.57
C LEU A 205 23.67 -2.41 6.00
N LEU A 206 22.71 -1.50 5.96
CA LEU A 206 22.91 -0.09 6.31
C LEU A 206 22.78 0.19 7.82
N LYS A 207 22.47 -0.82 8.65
CA LYS A 207 22.37 -0.72 10.13
C LYS A 207 21.45 0.42 10.61
N ARG A 208 20.37 0.66 9.89
CA ARG A 208 19.37 1.69 10.20
C ARG A 208 17.97 1.24 9.78
N PRO A 209 16.90 1.73 10.45
CA PRO A 209 15.55 1.43 10.04
C PRO A 209 15.24 2.14 8.70
N SER A 210 14.28 1.59 7.98
CA SER A 210 13.73 2.20 6.77
C SER A 210 12.57 3.11 7.18
N ALA A 211 12.87 4.36 7.54
CA ALA A 211 11.88 5.30 8.04
C ALA A 211 10.68 5.47 7.05
N PRO A 212 9.45 5.70 7.55
CA PRO A 212 8.25 5.82 6.70
C PRO A 212 8.40 6.85 5.57
N GLU A 213 9.15 7.92 5.79
CA GLU A 213 9.44 8.98 4.81
C GLU A 213 10.20 8.44 3.59
N GLN A 214 10.98 7.38 3.76
CA GLN A 214 11.68 6.72 2.64
C GLN A 214 10.69 5.98 1.73
N MET A 215 9.58 5.45 2.29
CA MET A 215 8.48 4.92 1.48
C MET A 215 7.78 6.03 0.70
N GLY A 216 7.63 7.21 1.32
CA GLY A 216 7.13 8.41 0.67
C GLY A 216 8.00 8.84 -0.51
N ALA A 217 9.33 8.83 -0.35
CA ALA A 217 10.28 9.13 -1.43
C ALA A 217 10.16 8.13 -2.60
N ALA A 218 9.99 6.83 -2.30
CA ALA A 218 9.77 5.81 -3.32
C ALA A 218 8.43 6.03 -4.06
N LEU A 219 7.35 6.37 -3.35
CA LEU A 219 6.07 6.71 -3.98
C LEU A 219 6.22 7.92 -4.91
N ARG A 220 6.89 8.98 -4.46
CA ARG A 220 7.13 10.18 -5.27
C ARG A 220 7.87 9.82 -6.57
N TYR A 221 8.94 9.02 -6.46
CA TYR A 221 9.66 8.53 -7.63
C TYR A 221 8.74 7.78 -8.60
N LEU A 222 7.92 6.83 -8.09
CA LEU A 222 7.01 6.05 -8.93
C LEU A 222 5.92 6.90 -9.59
N ILE A 223 5.46 7.98 -8.93
CA ILE A 223 4.51 8.93 -9.52
C ILE A 223 5.13 9.63 -10.72
N ASP A 224 6.37 10.09 -10.60
CA ASP A 224 7.03 10.93 -11.62
C ASP A 224 7.79 10.11 -12.68
N ALA A 225 8.06 8.82 -12.44
CA ALA A 225 8.80 7.92 -13.34
C ALA A 225 7.86 7.23 -14.34
N GLU A 226 7.46 7.93 -15.40
CA GLU A 226 6.44 7.48 -16.38
C GLU A 226 6.82 6.20 -17.13
N ALA A 227 8.11 5.90 -17.28
CA ALA A 227 8.60 4.69 -17.97
C ALA A 227 8.77 3.47 -17.04
N VAL A 228 8.37 3.57 -15.76
CA VAL A 228 8.55 2.49 -14.78
C VAL A 228 7.22 1.77 -14.52
N THR A 229 7.17 0.47 -14.84
CA THR A 229 6.04 -0.43 -14.53
C THR A 229 6.54 -1.84 -14.26
N GLY A 230 5.82 -2.62 -13.47
CA GLY A 230 6.16 -4.00 -13.10
C GLY A 230 7.35 -4.11 -12.16
N GLN A 231 7.76 -3.03 -11.50
CA GLN A 231 8.94 -2.99 -10.62
C GLN A 231 8.55 -2.88 -9.15
N MET A 232 9.43 -3.38 -8.29
CA MET A 232 9.39 -3.12 -6.85
C MET A 232 10.63 -2.37 -6.44
N ILE A 233 10.45 -1.29 -5.67
CA ILE A 233 11.54 -0.59 -4.99
C ILE A 233 11.64 -1.17 -3.58
N ALA A 234 12.69 -1.94 -3.30
CA ALA A 234 13.00 -2.37 -1.95
C ALA A 234 13.54 -1.18 -1.14
N VAL A 235 12.82 -0.82 -0.09
CA VAL A 235 13.21 0.25 0.85
C VAL A 235 13.42 -0.40 2.22
N ASP A 236 14.49 -1.17 2.34
CA ASP A 236 14.71 -2.13 3.43
C ASP A 236 16.11 -2.06 4.06
N SER A 237 16.85 -1.01 3.78
CA SER A 237 18.24 -0.87 4.24
C SER A 237 19.15 -2.05 3.87
N GLY A 238 18.81 -2.77 2.79
CA GLY A 238 19.54 -3.94 2.30
C GLY A 238 19.23 -5.21 3.10
N GLN A 239 18.11 -5.29 3.83
CA GLN A 239 17.74 -6.46 4.62
C GLN A 239 17.61 -7.72 3.76
N HIS A 240 17.07 -7.64 2.55
CA HIS A 240 16.90 -8.80 1.66
C HIS A 240 18.22 -9.38 1.14
N LEU A 241 19.33 -8.68 1.30
CA LEU A 241 20.68 -9.10 0.88
C LEU A 241 21.52 -9.65 2.06
N SER A 242 21.04 -9.55 3.30
CA SER A 242 21.76 -9.94 4.51
C SER A 242 21.48 -11.36 4.98
#